data_3ca2fab10cfd0670712a78721f50fd12
#
_entry.id   3ca2fab10cfd0670712a78721f50fd12
#
_cell.length_a   1.000
_cell.length_b   1.000
_cell.length_c   1.000
_cell.angle_alpha   90.00
_cell.angle_beta   90.00
_cell.angle_gamma   90.00
#
_symmetry.space_group_name_H-M   'P 1'
#
loop_
_entity.id
_entity.type
_entity.pdbx_description
1 polymer ?
#
loop_
_entity_poly.entity_id
_entity_poly.type
_entity_poly.pdbx_seq_one_letter_code
_entity_poly.pdbx_strand_id
1 'polypeptide(L)'
;MARITPDQLTASLAARVLHWRATPDRFLTGRRGWLPRWKFQPAQKLADAIRLLEAANPEAYSVTAEANGAFCARVTVSGAIAEARARTKPLAICLAVAAVVGIEVDQ
;
A
#
# COMPACT_ATOMS: atom_id res chain seq x y z
N MET A 1 8.72 -17.34 3.33
CA MET A 1 8.31 -16.27 2.43
C MET A 1 9.34 -15.15 2.44
N ALA A 2 9.71 -14.66 1.27
CA ALA A 2 10.70 -13.60 1.19
C ALA A 2 10.10 -12.27 1.69
N ARG A 3 10.87 -11.56 2.51
CA ARG A 3 10.51 -10.22 2.93
C ARG A 3 10.97 -9.23 1.88
N ILE A 4 10.20 -8.19 1.69
CA ILE A 4 10.57 -7.12 0.76
C ILE A 4 11.09 -5.91 1.55
N THR A 5 11.93 -5.12 0.89
CA THR A 5 12.41 -3.87 1.45
C THR A 5 11.35 -2.78 1.24
N PRO A 6 11.40 -1.67 2.00
CA PRO A 6 10.51 -0.54 1.75
C PRO A 6 10.57 -0.01 0.31
N ASP A 7 11.73 -0.11 -0.34
CA ASP A 7 11.88 0.32 -1.73
C ASP A 7 11.07 -0.54 -2.70
N GLN A 8 10.82 -1.79 -2.34
CA GLN A 8 10.06 -2.73 -3.15
C GLN A 8 8.56 -2.69 -2.84
N LEU A 9 8.18 -1.97 -1.80
CA LEU A 9 6.80 -1.96 -1.30
C LEU A 9 5.79 -1.51 -2.35
N THR A 10 6.07 -0.39 -3.01
CA THR A 10 5.16 0.16 -4.03
C THR A 10 4.93 -0.81 -5.17
N ALA A 11 6.01 -1.41 -5.68
CA ALA A 11 5.91 -2.36 -6.78
C ALA A 11 5.15 -3.62 -6.36
N SER A 12 5.40 -4.12 -5.16
CA SER A 12 4.71 -5.30 -4.64
C SER A 12 3.22 -5.05 -4.42
N LEU A 13 2.87 -3.89 -3.89
CA LEU A 13 1.47 -3.50 -3.69
C LEU A 13 0.75 -3.30 -5.03
N ALA A 14 1.40 -2.66 -5.98
CA ALA A 14 0.83 -2.47 -7.31
C ALA A 14 0.53 -3.82 -7.97
N ALA A 15 1.46 -4.77 -7.89
CA ALA A 15 1.27 -6.09 -8.46
C ALA A 15 0.17 -6.88 -7.74
N ARG A 16 0.17 -6.85 -6.40
CA ARG A 16 -0.73 -7.68 -5.59
C ARG A 16 -2.15 -7.14 -5.54
N VAL A 17 -2.30 -5.83 -5.42
CA VAL A 17 -3.60 -5.18 -5.20
C VAL A 17 -4.19 -4.66 -6.49
N LEU A 18 -3.40 -3.97 -7.31
CA LEU A 18 -3.87 -3.34 -8.54
C LEU A 18 -3.70 -4.24 -9.76
N HIS A 19 -2.97 -5.34 -9.60
CA HIS A 19 -2.65 -6.28 -10.70
C HIS A 19 -1.87 -5.59 -11.83
N TRP A 20 -1.08 -4.58 -11.47
CA TRP A 20 -0.19 -3.91 -12.40
C TRP A 20 1.14 -4.65 -12.48
N ARG A 21 1.77 -4.56 -13.61
CA ARG A 21 3.12 -5.09 -13.79
C ARG A 21 4.13 -3.97 -13.61
N ALA A 22 5.07 -4.14 -12.70
CA ALA A 22 6.09 -3.13 -12.44
C ALA A 22 7.33 -3.40 -13.27
N THR A 23 7.83 -2.36 -13.93
CA THR A 23 9.14 -2.35 -14.59
C THR A 23 10.01 -1.29 -13.91
N PRO A 24 11.33 -1.23 -14.20
CA PRO A 24 12.19 -0.26 -13.51
C PRO A 24 11.76 1.21 -13.68
N ASP A 25 11.11 1.56 -14.79
CA ASP A 25 10.74 2.94 -15.08
C ASP A 25 9.24 3.24 -15.08
N ARG A 26 8.39 2.22 -15.08
CA ARG A 26 6.94 2.43 -15.18
C ARG A 26 6.14 1.27 -14.63
N PHE A 27 4.83 1.49 -14.50
CA PHE A 27 3.86 0.44 -14.26
C PHE A 27 3.06 0.19 -15.54
N LEU A 28 2.82 -1.06 -15.86
CA LEU A 28 1.91 -1.45 -16.93
C LEU A 28 0.54 -1.68 -16.31
N THR A 29 -0.42 -0.81 -16.62
CA THR A 29 -1.71 -0.74 -15.95
C THR A 29 -2.84 -1.47 -16.68
N GLY A 30 -2.56 -1.98 -17.88
CA GLY A 30 -3.54 -2.69 -18.68
C GLY A 30 -2.94 -3.03 -20.04
N ARG A 31 -3.80 -3.38 -21.00
CA ARG A 31 -3.34 -3.82 -22.32
C ARG A 31 -2.40 -2.84 -23.01
N ARG A 32 -2.69 -1.56 -22.92
CA ARG A 32 -1.89 -0.51 -23.56
C ARG A 32 -1.61 0.64 -22.61
N GLY A 33 -2.06 0.52 -21.36
CA GLY A 33 -1.90 1.56 -20.38
C GLY A 33 -0.56 1.45 -19.66
N TRP A 34 0.03 2.58 -19.36
CA TRP A 34 1.23 2.62 -18.54
C TRP A 34 1.27 3.92 -17.77
N LEU A 35 2.04 3.91 -16.69
CA LEU A 35 2.16 5.03 -15.76
C LEU A 35 3.60 5.12 -15.30
N PRO A 36 4.26 6.29 -15.42
CA PRO A 36 5.61 6.43 -14.88
C PRO A 36 5.65 6.11 -13.38
N ARG A 37 6.74 5.52 -12.93
CA ARG A 37 6.89 5.14 -11.52
C ARG A 37 6.65 6.32 -10.57
N TRP A 38 7.09 7.51 -10.93
CA TRP A 38 6.95 8.69 -10.09
C TRP A 38 5.51 9.21 -9.96
N LYS A 39 4.60 8.79 -10.83
CA LYS A 39 3.20 9.20 -10.76
C LYS A 39 2.36 8.36 -9.79
N PHE A 40 2.89 7.27 -9.29
CA PHE A 40 2.20 6.46 -8.30
C PHE A 40 3.13 6.21 -7.11
N GLN A 41 2.92 6.97 -6.05
CA GLN A 41 3.75 6.93 -4.85
C GLN A 41 2.87 6.79 -3.60
N PRO A 42 2.23 5.62 -3.40
CA PRO A 42 1.26 5.46 -2.30
C PRO A 42 1.89 5.59 -0.91
N ALA A 43 3.18 5.32 -0.77
CA ALA A 43 3.87 5.49 0.51
C ALA A 43 4.13 6.96 0.85
N GLN A 44 3.99 7.87 -0.10
CA GLN A 44 4.30 9.29 0.07
C GLN A 44 3.09 10.20 -0.18
N LYS A 45 2.15 9.80 -1.03
CA LYS A 45 1.00 10.60 -1.39
C LYS A 45 -0.29 9.95 -0.90
N LEU A 46 -1.06 10.69 -0.11
CA LEU A 46 -2.29 10.17 0.48
C LEU A 46 -3.31 9.76 -0.58
N ALA A 47 -3.45 10.53 -1.65
CA ALA A 47 -4.39 10.19 -2.73
C ALA A 47 -4.06 8.84 -3.36
N ASP A 48 -2.77 8.55 -3.57
CA ASP A 48 -2.34 7.28 -4.13
C ASP A 48 -2.51 6.13 -3.12
N ALA A 49 -2.30 6.40 -1.84
CA ALA A 49 -2.54 5.42 -0.78
C ALA A 49 -4.02 5.05 -0.69
N ILE A 50 -4.90 6.03 -0.77
CA ILE A 50 -6.35 5.80 -0.75
C ILE A 50 -6.78 5.03 -2.00
N ARG A 51 -6.24 5.34 -3.16
CA ARG A 51 -6.50 4.60 -4.39
C ARG A 51 -6.13 3.11 -4.23
N LEU A 52 -4.97 2.85 -3.64
CA LEU A 52 -4.52 1.49 -3.35
C LEU A 52 -5.45 0.79 -2.37
N LEU A 53 -5.83 1.50 -1.30
CA LEU A 53 -6.73 0.97 -0.28
C LEU A 53 -8.09 0.60 -0.88
N GLU A 54 -8.66 1.47 -1.70
CA GLU A 54 -9.94 1.21 -2.34
C GLU A 54 -9.87 0.03 -3.30
N ALA A 55 -8.75 -0.12 -4.01
CA ALA A 55 -8.53 -1.26 -4.90
C ALA A 55 -8.46 -2.59 -4.14
N ALA A 56 -8.03 -2.58 -2.89
CA ALA A 56 -8.02 -3.77 -2.04
C ALA A 56 -9.43 -4.17 -1.59
N ASN A 57 -10.42 -3.32 -1.84
CA ASN A 57 -11.82 -3.56 -1.53
C ASN A 57 -12.06 -3.90 -0.06
N PRO A 58 -11.65 -3.03 0.87
CA PRO A 58 -11.77 -3.32 2.30
C PRO A 58 -13.22 -3.29 2.76
N GLU A 59 -13.54 -4.15 3.72
CA GLU A 59 -14.83 -4.12 4.40
C GLU A 59 -14.90 -2.93 5.36
N ALA A 60 -13.76 -2.57 5.95
CA ALA A 60 -13.65 -1.43 6.85
C ALA A 60 -12.21 -0.97 6.92
N TYR A 61 -12.01 0.30 7.18
CA TYR A 61 -10.67 0.81 7.46
C TYR A 61 -10.75 2.06 8.33
N SER A 62 -9.67 2.35 9.02
CA SER A 62 -9.55 3.58 9.80
C SER A 62 -8.09 4.04 9.84
N VAL A 63 -7.90 5.34 9.94
CA VAL A 63 -6.58 5.94 10.14
C VAL A 63 -6.70 6.90 11.31
N THR A 64 -5.87 6.68 12.33
CA THR A 64 -5.93 7.43 13.58
C THR A 64 -4.58 8.08 13.87
N ALA A 65 -4.59 9.32 14.30
CA ALA A 65 -3.40 9.98 14.78
C ALA A 65 -3.11 9.54 16.22
N GLU A 66 -1.85 9.27 16.50
CA GLU A 66 -1.41 8.88 17.84
C GLU A 66 -0.69 10.04 18.53
N ALA A 67 -0.64 9.98 19.87
CA ALA A 67 -0.08 11.07 20.68
C ALA A 67 1.39 11.34 20.38
N ASN A 68 2.13 10.35 19.92
CA ASN A 68 3.56 10.50 19.61
C ASN A 68 3.84 11.02 18.19
N GLY A 69 2.81 11.48 17.48
CA GLY A 69 2.98 11.99 16.13
C GLY A 69 2.93 10.94 15.03
N ALA A 70 2.77 9.68 15.38
CA ALA A 70 2.60 8.61 14.40
C ALA A 70 1.14 8.45 14.01
N PHE A 71 0.89 7.68 12.96
CA PHE A 71 -0.44 7.33 12.51
C PHE A 71 -0.61 5.82 12.52
N CYS A 72 -1.79 5.37 12.94
CA CYS A 72 -2.15 3.96 12.94
C CYS A 72 -3.23 3.73 11.89
N ALA A 73 -2.98 2.83 10.95
CA ALA A 73 -3.96 2.41 9.95
C ALA A 73 -4.41 0.99 10.26
N ARG A 74 -5.71 0.77 10.21
CA ARG A 74 -6.32 -0.55 10.41
C ARG A 74 -7.17 -0.86 9.19
N VAL A 75 -6.97 -2.01 8.58
CA VAL A 75 -7.67 -2.41 7.36
C VAL A 75 -8.23 -3.82 7.56
N THR A 76 -9.49 -4.01 7.16
CA THR A 76 -10.15 -5.32 7.19
C THR A 76 -10.51 -5.71 5.76
N VAL A 77 -9.99 -6.84 5.30
CA VAL A 77 -10.27 -7.37 3.97
C VAL A 77 -10.61 -8.85 4.10
N SER A 78 -11.79 -9.24 3.62
CA SER A 78 -12.26 -10.64 3.62
C SER A 78 -12.13 -11.30 5.01
N GLY A 79 -12.45 -10.56 6.05
CA GLY A 79 -12.40 -11.04 7.42
C GLY A 79 -11.03 -10.96 8.08
N ALA A 80 -9.96 -10.70 7.32
CA ALA A 80 -8.63 -10.52 7.87
C ALA A 80 -8.43 -9.06 8.29
N ILE A 81 -7.85 -8.85 9.46
CA ILE A 81 -7.59 -7.52 10.01
C ILE A 81 -6.09 -7.32 10.11
N ALA A 82 -5.61 -6.19 9.62
CA ALA A 82 -4.21 -5.79 9.78
C ALA A 82 -4.13 -4.36 10.29
N GLU A 83 -3.10 -4.10 11.07
CA GLU A 83 -2.87 -2.80 11.66
C GLU A 83 -1.39 -2.46 11.50
N ALA A 84 -1.11 -1.23 11.14
CA ALA A 84 0.27 -0.77 10.98
C ALA A 84 0.41 0.67 11.42
N ARG A 85 1.59 1.02 11.89
CA ARG A 85 1.92 2.35 12.36
C ARG A 85 3.07 2.91 11.55
N ALA A 86 2.99 4.20 11.23
CA ALA A 86 4.06 4.90 10.51
C ALA A 86 4.00 6.38 10.82
N ARG A 87 5.01 7.12 10.41
CA ARG A 87 5.08 8.55 10.66
C ARG A 87 4.18 9.37 9.75
N THR A 88 3.71 8.81 8.65
CA THR A 88 2.81 9.48 7.72
C THR A 88 1.59 8.60 7.46
N LYS A 89 0.46 9.24 7.14
CA LYS A 89 -0.77 8.52 6.80
C LYS A 89 -0.58 7.60 5.57
N PRO A 90 0.01 8.09 4.46
CA PRO A 90 0.18 7.22 3.29
C PRO A 90 1.00 5.97 3.59
N LEU A 91 2.09 6.10 4.33
CA LEU A 91 2.92 4.95 4.66
C LEU A 91 2.20 3.97 5.58
N ALA A 92 1.47 4.48 6.59
CA ALA A 92 0.69 3.62 7.49
C ALA A 92 -0.35 2.81 6.71
N ILE A 93 -1.05 3.44 5.77
CA ILE A 93 -2.04 2.76 4.91
C ILE A 93 -1.36 1.68 4.08
N CYS A 94 -0.24 2.00 3.44
CA CYS A 94 0.49 1.03 2.61
C CYS A 94 0.94 -0.17 3.42
N LEU A 95 1.47 0.03 4.61
CA LEU A 95 1.93 -1.06 5.46
C LEU A 95 0.76 -1.93 5.94
N ALA A 96 -0.38 -1.32 6.27
CA ALA A 96 -1.57 -2.06 6.67
C ALA A 96 -2.13 -2.90 5.51
N VAL A 97 -2.20 -2.31 4.31
CA VAL A 97 -2.66 -3.04 3.13
C VAL A 97 -1.71 -4.19 2.82
N ALA A 98 -0.39 -3.95 2.88
CA ALA A 98 0.59 -4.99 2.66
C ALA A 98 0.39 -6.16 3.63
N ALA A 99 0.21 -5.86 4.90
CA ALA A 99 0.00 -6.88 5.92
C ALA A 99 -1.27 -7.70 5.67
N VAL A 100 -2.36 -7.04 5.29
CA VAL A 100 -3.65 -7.72 5.11
C VAL A 100 -3.66 -8.60 3.85
N VAL A 101 -2.84 -8.29 2.85
CA VAL A 101 -2.73 -9.13 1.65
C VAL A 101 -1.54 -10.11 1.71
N GLY A 102 -0.87 -10.19 2.84
CA GLY A 102 0.16 -11.19 3.07
C GLY A 102 1.55 -10.81 2.60
N ILE A 103 1.83 -9.53 2.41
CA ILE A 103 3.16 -9.06 2.06
C ILE A 103 3.92 -8.69 3.33
N GLU A 104 5.06 -9.32 3.55
CA GLU A 104 5.92 -8.98 4.67
C GLU A 104 6.92 -7.91 4.26
N VAL A 105 7.01 -6.83 5.02
CA VAL A 105 7.91 -5.72 4.74
C VAL A 105 8.98 -5.67 5.81
N ASP A 106 10.24 -5.62 5.36
CA ASP A 106 11.39 -5.49 6.24
C ASP A 106 11.60 -3.98 6.52
N GLN A 107 11.36 -3.61 7.76
CA GLN A 107 11.46 -2.22 8.19
C GLN A 107 12.77 -1.93 8.91
#